data_a493cb66c24b26930ec5b6bae95074cb
#
_entry.id   a493cb66c24b26930ec5b6bae95074cb
#
_cell.length_a   1.000
_cell.length_b   1.000
_cell.length_c   1.000
_cell.angle_alpha   90.00
_cell.angle_beta   90.00
_cell.angle_gamma   90.00
#
_symmetry.space_group_name_H-M   'P 1'
#
loop_
_entity.id
_entity.type
_entity.pdbx_description
1 polymer ?
#
loop_
_entity_poly.entity_id
_entity_poly.type
_entity_poly.pdbx_seq_one_letter_code
_entity_poly.pdbx_strand_id
1 'polypeptide(L)'
;YQADKIVIATGSPASHLSGQNNLKMLEKMHISMIPFTPSLVQVKTKPVFKALKGQRVKGIAMLYDQNQLIEKQTGEIMFTDYGLSGICVMQLSRYLEHLKNPKLVLNLLPDIEKEEFQHYGLEGFFHEKIVQVFKEKNIDPQHIEIKILDTMSIEKAQVCHGGVSLKEVDENLQLKKYPGIYVCGEALDVDGDCGGYNLHFAFASGVHVAKSIKK
;
A
#
# COMPACT_ATOMS: atom_id res chain seq x y z
N TYR A 1 -17.68 0.68 32.66
CA TYR A 1 -17.17 -0.68 32.91
C TYR A 1 -15.89 -0.56 33.72
N GLN A 2 -15.67 -1.53 34.59
CA GLN A 2 -14.44 -1.71 35.37
C GLN A 2 -13.79 -3.01 34.88
N ALA A 3 -12.50 -3.03 34.64
CA ALA A 3 -11.75 -4.20 34.16
C ALA A 3 -10.32 -4.17 34.70
N ASP A 4 -9.78 -5.37 35.00
CA ASP A 4 -8.38 -5.52 35.44
C ASP A 4 -7.38 -5.38 34.29
N LYS A 5 -7.82 -5.72 33.08
CA LYS A 5 -7.01 -5.65 31.85
C LYS A 5 -7.83 -5.07 30.69
N ILE A 6 -7.17 -4.30 29.84
CA ILE A 6 -7.77 -3.68 28.66
C ILE A 6 -6.95 -4.07 27.45
N VAL A 7 -7.60 -4.51 26.38
CA VAL A 7 -6.96 -4.76 25.07
C VAL A 7 -7.53 -3.81 24.04
N ILE A 8 -6.67 -3.00 23.44
CA ILE A 8 -7.01 -2.05 22.39
C ILE A 8 -6.75 -2.74 21.05
N ALA A 9 -7.81 -3.10 20.36
CA ALA A 9 -7.82 -3.79 19.06
C ALA A 9 -8.72 -3.04 18.06
N THR A 10 -8.67 -1.72 18.07
CA THR A 10 -9.59 -0.84 17.33
C THR A 10 -9.23 -0.66 15.87
N GLY A 11 -8.08 -1.21 15.44
CA GLY A 11 -7.59 -1.09 14.07
C GLY A 11 -7.12 0.31 13.72
N SER A 12 -7.04 0.58 12.42
CA SER A 12 -6.62 1.84 11.80
C SER A 12 -7.80 2.53 11.10
N PRO A 13 -7.67 3.78 10.64
CA PRO A 13 -8.70 4.47 9.86
C PRO A 13 -8.78 4.03 8.38
N ALA A 14 -8.04 2.99 7.96
CA ALA A 14 -8.10 2.46 6.61
C ALA A 14 -9.49 1.92 6.28
N SER A 15 -9.93 2.14 5.04
CA SER A 15 -11.22 1.74 4.50
C SER A 15 -12.44 2.32 5.25
N HIS A 16 -13.60 2.28 4.60
CA HIS A 16 -14.85 2.78 5.21
C HIS A 16 -15.36 1.94 6.39
N LEU A 17 -14.76 0.78 6.66
CA LEU A 17 -15.25 -0.15 7.68
C LEU A 17 -14.83 0.24 9.10
N SER A 18 -13.73 0.96 9.27
CA SER A 18 -13.18 1.32 10.58
C SER A 18 -13.64 2.68 11.14
N GLY A 19 -14.26 3.49 10.34
CA GLY A 19 -15.14 4.61 10.67
C GLY A 19 -14.62 5.80 11.46
N GLN A 20 -13.59 5.74 12.26
CA GLN A 20 -13.00 6.89 12.96
C GLN A 20 -11.66 6.53 13.62
N ASN A 21 -10.80 7.54 13.81
CA ASN A 21 -9.59 7.39 14.62
C ASN A 21 -9.95 7.17 16.11
N ASN A 22 -10.14 5.91 16.46
CA ASN A 22 -10.46 5.49 17.83
C ASN A 22 -9.27 5.61 18.80
N LEU A 23 -8.10 6.04 18.32
CA LEU A 23 -6.86 6.14 19.10
C LEU A 23 -6.67 7.50 19.77
N LYS A 24 -7.57 8.48 19.56
CA LYS A 24 -7.52 9.81 20.22
C LYS A 24 -7.43 9.72 21.75
N MET A 25 -7.92 8.66 22.34
CA MET A 25 -7.80 8.41 23.77
C MET A 25 -6.33 8.22 24.16
N LEU A 26 -5.56 7.47 23.37
CA LEU A 26 -4.15 7.20 23.63
C LEU A 26 -3.29 8.47 23.46
N GLU A 27 -3.62 9.34 22.54
CA GLU A 27 -2.98 10.65 22.41
C GLU A 27 -3.15 11.48 23.67
N LYS A 28 -4.38 11.50 24.25
CA LYS A 28 -4.66 12.18 25.53
C LYS A 28 -3.91 11.55 26.72
N MET A 29 -3.55 10.29 26.63
CA MET A 29 -2.72 9.57 27.61
C MET A 29 -1.21 9.80 27.35
N HIS A 30 -0.84 10.68 26.45
CA HIS A 30 0.56 10.95 26.06
C HIS A 30 1.31 9.70 25.60
N ILE A 31 0.64 8.82 24.87
CA ILE A 31 1.23 7.72 24.14
C ILE A 31 1.71 8.24 22.78
N SER A 32 2.95 7.95 22.44
CA SER A 32 3.53 8.38 21.17
C SER A 32 2.86 7.65 20.00
N MET A 33 2.30 8.44 19.09
CA MET A 33 1.62 7.98 17.89
C MET A 33 2.39 8.40 16.65
N ILE A 34 2.51 7.50 15.69
CA ILE A 34 2.90 7.84 14.33
C ILE A 34 1.63 8.23 13.57
N PRO A 35 1.60 9.39 12.89
CA PRO A 35 0.42 9.81 12.12
C PRO A 35 0.02 8.77 11.09
N PHE A 36 -1.29 8.56 10.95
CA PHE A 36 -1.78 7.63 9.95
C PHE A 36 -1.66 8.19 8.53
N THR A 37 -1.03 7.44 7.65
CA THR A 37 -0.97 7.68 6.21
C THR A 37 -1.48 6.47 5.43
N PRO A 38 -2.06 6.67 4.22
CA PRO A 38 -2.58 5.56 3.43
C PRO A 38 -1.45 4.65 2.94
N SER A 39 -1.59 3.34 3.15
CA SER A 39 -0.68 2.30 2.69
C SER A 39 -1.45 1.24 1.89
N LEU A 40 -0.80 0.56 0.97
CA LEU A 40 -1.44 -0.34 0.01
C LEU A 40 -2.62 0.33 -0.70
N VAL A 41 -2.36 1.46 -1.33
CA VAL A 41 -3.37 2.34 -1.90
C VAL A 41 -3.06 2.66 -3.37
N GLN A 42 -4.09 2.99 -4.13
CA GLN A 42 -3.96 3.43 -5.53
C GLN A 42 -3.28 4.80 -5.59
N VAL A 43 -2.64 5.10 -6.73
CA VAL A 43 -1.91 6.35 -6.95
C VAL A 43 -2.55 7.21 -8.04
N LYS A 44 -2.57 8.52 -7.82
CA LYS A 44 -2.88 9.53 -8.84
C LYS A 44 -1.63 9.83 -9.64
N THR A 45 -1.75 9.85 -10.95
CA THR A 45 -0.58 9.94 -11.83
C THR A 45 -0.73 10.97 -12.95
N LYS A 46 0.39 11.25 -13.61
CA LYS A 46 0.44 11.99 -14.87
C LYS A 46 1.54 11.39 -15.75
N PRO A 47 1.22 10.98 -17.01
CA PRO A 47 -0.09 11.04 -17.66
C PRO A 47 -1.12 10.07 -17.04
N VAL A 48 -2.41 10.30 -17.33
CA VAL A 48 -3.50 9.37 -17.06
C VAL A 48 -4.00 8.81 -18.40
N PHE A 49 -4.00 7.48 -18.50
CA PHE A 49 -4.49 6.78 -19.71
C PHE A 49 -5.99 6.46 -19.57
N LYS A 50 -6.85 7.51 -19.58
CA LYS A 50 -8.31 7.37 -19.34
C LYS A 50 -8.98 6.34 -20.25
N ALA A 51 -8.53 6.24 -21.52
CA ALA A 51 -9.02 5.25 -22.46
C ALA A 51 -8.77 3.81 -22.01
N LEU A 52 -7.77 3.57 -21.15
CA LEU A 52 -7.44 2.25 -20.61
C LEU A 52 -8.14 1.94 -19.28
N LYS A 53 -9.05 2.79 -18.79
CA LYS A 53 -9.77 2.55 -17.53
C LYS A 53 -10.30 1.13 -17.44
N GLY A 54 -9.94 0.43 -16.36
CA GLY A 54 -10.33 -0.95 -16.08
C GLY A 54 -9.47 -2.02 -16.74
N GLN A 55 -8.56 -1.64 -17.67
CA GLN A 55 -7.63 -2.61 -18.26
C GLN A 55 -6.58 -3.03 -17.24
N ARG A 56 -6.28 -4.33 -17.24
CA ARG A 56 -5.29 -4.95 -16.36
C ARG A 56 -4.22 -5.63 -17.21
N VAL A 57 -2.98 -5.46 -16.81
CA VAL A 57 -1.83 -6.11 -17.46
C VAL A 57 -0.87 -6.61 -16.39
N LYS A 58 -0.18 -7.69 -16.68
CA LYS A 58 0.96 -8.13 -15.86
C LYS A 58 2.21 -7.42 -16.37
N GLY A 59 3.09 -7.08 -15.44
CA GLY A 59 4.35 -6.42 -15.78
C GLY A 59 5.18 -6.15 -14.54
N ILE A 60 6.22 -5.36 -14.74
CA ILE A 60 7.08 -4.84 -13.67
C ILE A 60 6.77 -3.36 -13.51
N ALA A 61 6.51 -2.94 -12.27
CA ALA A 61 6.48 -1.53 -11.89
C ALA A 61 7.71 -1.22 -11.04
N MET A 62 8.47 -0.22 -11.42
CA MET A 62 9.67 0.26 -10.73
C MET A 62 9.40 1.66 -10.19
N LEU A 63 9.57 1.85 -8.90
CA LEU A 63 9.42 3.14 -8.23
C LEU A 63 10.77 3.83 -8.16
N TYR A 64 10.83 5.03 -8.67
CA TYR A 64 12.01 5.90 -8.57
C TYR A 64 11.68 7.17 -7.78
N ASP A 65 12.64 7.67 -7.02
CA ASP A 65 12.67 9.06 -6.59
C ASP A 65 13.83 9.75 -7.30
N GLN A 66 13.52 10.79 -8.04
CA GLN A 66 14.47 11.40 -8.99
C GLN A 66 15.02 10.33 -9.95
N ASN A 67 16.29 9.94 -9.81
CA ASN A 67 16.94 8.92 -10.66
C ASN A 67 17.33 7.65 -9.87
N GLN A 68 17.01 7.58 -8.59
CA GLN A 68 17.31 6.42 -7.76
C GLN A 68 16.14 5.44 -7.75
N LEU A 69 16.42 4.18 -8.07
CA LEU A 69 15.45 3.09 -7.88
C LEU A 69 15.25 2.87 -6.38
N ILE A 70 14.01 2.98 -5.94
CA ILE A 70 13.60 2.76 -4.55
C ILE A 70 13.17 1.31 -4.37
N GLU A 71 12.27 0.82 -5.24
CA GLU A 71 11.73 -0.54 -5.14
C GLU A 71 11.15 -0.96 -6.50
N LYS A 72 11.06 -2.27 -6.73
CA LYS A 72 10.35 -2.82 -7.89
C LYS A 72 9.42 -3.95 -7.48
N GLN A 73 8.29 -4.04 -8.15
CA GLN A 73 7.30 -5.09 -7.94
C GLN A 73 6.84 -5.67 -9.27
N THR A 74 6.68 -6.99 -9.30
CA THR A 74 6.14 -7.71 -10.46
C THR A 74 4.72 -8.16 -10.14
N GLY A 75 3.80 -7.95 -11.06
CA GLY A 75 2.42 -8.38 -10.88
C GLY A 75 1.41 -7.62 -11.72
N GLU A 76 0.17 -7.60 -11.26
CA GLU A 76 -0.92 -6.91 -11.94
C GLU A 76 -0.84 -5.40 -11.76
N ILE A 77 -0.91 -4.68 -12.86
CA ILE A 77 -1.08 -3.23 -12.98
C ILE A 77 -2.46 -2.96 -13.57
N MET A 78 -3.24 -2.09 -12.95
CA MET A 78 -4.57 -1.70 -13.43
C MET A 78 -4.60 -0.21 -13.76
N PHE A 79 -5.01 0.12 -14.97
CA PHE A 79 -5.24 1.50 -15.40
C PHE A 79 -6.58 2.01 -14.88
N THR A 80 -6.61 3.24 -14.38
CA THR A 80 -7.80 3.90 -13.87
C THR A 80 -8.00 5.27 -14.51
N ASP A 81 -9.09 5.96 -14.19
CA ASP A 81 -9.36 7.31 -14.70
C ASP A 81 -8.67 8.43 -13.90
N TYR A 82 -7.94 8.07 -12.84
CA TYR A 82 -7.14 8.98 -12.01
C TYR A 82 -5.64 8.63 -12.00
N GLY A 83 -5.27 7.45 -12.46
CA GLY A 83 -3.88 6.98 -12.46
C GLY A 83 -3.78 5.47 -12.52
N LEU A 84 -3.14 4.87 -11.53
CA LEU A 84 -2.85 3.44 -11.50
C LEU A 84 -3.29 2.78 -10.19
N SER A 85 -3.60 1.50 -10.30
CA SER A 85 -3.92 0.56 -9.24
C SER A 85 -3.31 -0.82 -9.58
N GLY A 86 -3.75 -1.86 -8.91
CA GLY A 86 -3.20 -3.21 -9.03
C GLY A 86 -2.19 -3.50 -7.93
N ILE A 87 -1.98 -4.80 -7.67
CA ILE A 87 -1.22 -5.24 -6.48
C ILE A 87 0.18 -4.64 -6.45
N CYS A 88 0.91 -4.68 -7.56
CA CYS A 88 2.29 -4.18 -7.57
C CYS A 88 2.38 -2.66 -7.38
N VAL A 89 1.42 -1.87 -7.91
CA VAL A 89 1.38 -0.42 -7.70
C VAL A 89 1.04 -0.10 -6.25
N MET A 90 0.09 -0.83 -5.66
CA MET A 90 -0.31 -0.65 -4.27
C MET A 90 0.81 -1.05 -3.30
N GLN A 91 1.57 -2.11 -3.59
CA GLN A 91 2.78 -2.46 -2.85
C GLN A 91 3.79 -1.31 -2.83
N LEU A 92 4.04 -0.71 -4.00
CA LEU A 92 4.98 0.41 -4.13
C LEU A 92 4.51 1.66 -3.41
N SER A 93 3.19 1.85 -3.21
CA SER A 93 2.65 3.02 -2.51
C SER A 93 3.13 3.15 -1.06
N ARG A 94 3.55 2.06 -0.43
CA ARG A 94 4.11 2.03 0.93
C ARG A 94 5.39 2.85 1.09
N TYR A 95 6.12 3.06 0.00
CA TYR A 95 7.40 3.76 0.01
C TYR A 95 7.29 5.26 -0.32
N LEU A 96 6.07 5.79 -0.55
CA LEU A 96 5.89 7.14 -1.09
C LEU A 96 6.06 8.27 -0.07
N GLU A 97 5.87 8.01 1.22
CA GLU A 97 5.70 9.03 2.26
C GLU A 97 6.83 10.08 2.30
N HIS A 98 8.08 9.68 2.02
CA HIS A 98 9.23 10.58 2.10
C HIS A 98 9.86 10.93 0.76
N LEU A 99 9.24 10.50 -0.35
CA LEU A 99 9.78 10.76 -1.68
C LEU A 99 9.40 12.17 -2.17
N LYS A 100 10.36 12.81 -2.85
CA LYS A 100 10.19 14.21 -3.30
C LYS A 100 9.60 14.31 -4.71
N ASN A 101 10.04 13.45 -5.61
CA ASN A 101 9.63 13.43 -7.02
C ASN A 101 9.41 11.99 -7.49
N PRO A 102 8.45 11.25 -6.88
CA PRO A 102 8.25 9.86 -7.22
C PRO A 102 7.72 9.68 -8.64
N LYS A 103 8.28 8.70 -9.34
CA LYS A 103 7.78 8.23 -10.63
C LYS A 103 7.77 6.72 -10.71
N LEU A 104 6.84 6.18 -11.47
CA LEU A 104 6.85 4.78 -11.88
C LEU A 104 7.43 4.67 -13.28
N VAL A 105 8.24 3.65 -13.47
CA VAL A 105 8.63 3.15 -14.79
C VAL A 105 8.03 1.76 -14.92
N LEU A 106 7.17 1.58 -15.92
CA LEU A 106 6.51 0.29 -16.15
C LEU A 106 7.18 -0.44 -17.31
N ASN A 107 7.43 -1.74 -17.12
CA ASN A 107 7.74 -2.68 -18.18
C ASN A 107 6.63 -3.73 -18.22
N LEU A 108 5.84 -3.71 -19.29
CA LEU A 108 4.68 -4.59 -19.47
C LEU A 108 5.00 -5.82 -20.33
N LEU A 109 6.24 -5.91 -20.84
CA LEU A 109 6.77 -7.05 -21.60
C LEU A 109 8.18 -7.42 -21.11
N PRO A 110 8.35 -7.77 -19.82
CA PRO A 110 9.69 -7.96 -19.24
C PRO A 110 10.47 -9.14 -19.82
N ASP A 111 9.77 -10.15 -20.32
CA ASP A 111 10.36 -11.42 -20.81
C ASP A 111 10.36 -11.52 -22.34
N ILE A 112 10.05 -10.42 -23.02
CA ILE A 112 9.95 -10.36 -24.49
C ILE A 112 11.06 -9.48 -25.05
N GLU A 113 11.81 -9.99 -26.01
CA GLU A 113 12.82 -9.18 -26.70
C GLU A 113 12.15 -8.08 -27.54
N LYS A 114 12.81 -6.93 -27.61
CA LYS A 114 12.24 -5.76 -28.30
C LYS A 114 11.97 -6.03 -29.79
N GLU A 115 12.84 -6.76 -30.42
CA GLU A 115 12.76 -7.17 -31.83
C GLU A 115 11.54 -8.06 -32.07
N GLU A 116 11.15 -8.89 -31.09
CA GLU A 116 10.02 -9.81 -31.19
C GLU A 116 8.69 -9.04 -31.30
N PHE A 117 8.40 -8.12 -30.39
CA PHE A 117 7.14 -7.36 -30.50
C PHE A 117 7.16 -6.30 -31.59
N GLN A 118 8.33 -5.85 -32.02
CA GLN A 118 8.44 -5.01 -33.24
C GLN A 118 8.13 -5.79 -34.50
N HIS A 119 8.48 -7.08 -34.54
CA HIS A 119 8.23 -7.94 -35.68
C HIS A 119 6.77 -8.42 -35.73
N TYR A 120 6.24 -8.91 -34.60
CA TYR A 120 4.89 -9.51 -34.53
C TYR A 120 3.77 -8.50 -34.20
N GLY A 121 4.13 -7.28 -33.82
CA GLY A 121 3.18 -6.28 -33.33
C GLY A 121 2.76 -6.52 -31.89
N LEU A 122 1.95 -5.61 -31.36
CA LEU A 122 1.48 -5.66 -29.96
C LEU A 122 0.22 -6.52 -29.79
N GLU A 123 -0.42 -6.92 -30.88
CA GLU A 123 -1.70 -7.64 -30.90
C GLU A 123 -1.62 -9.04 -30.27
N GLY A 124 -0.44 -9.66 -30.29
CA GLY A 124 -0.20 -10.95 -29.66
C GLY A 124 -0.03 -10.88 -28.13
N PHE A 125 0.23 -9.68 -27.59
CA PHE A 125 0.62 -9.49 -26.20
C PHE A 125 -0.44 -8.76 -25.37
N PHE A 126 -1.27 -7.91 -26.00
CA PHE A 126 -2.21 -7.04 -25.29
C PHE A 126 -3.61 -7.09 -25.90
N HIS A 127 -4.60 -6.79 -25.05
CA HIS A 127 -5.95 -6.56 -25.50
C HIS A 127 -6.00 -5.39 -26.50
N GLU A 128 -6.84 -5.50 -27.53
CA GLU A 128 -6.99 -4.54 -28.64
C GLU A 128 -7.00 -3.08 -28.17
N LYS A 129 -7.73 -2.77 -27.11
CA LYS A 129 -7.83 -1.41 -26.56
C LYS A 129 -6.49 -0.86 -26.09
N ILE A 130 -5.61 -1.69 -25.55
CA ILE A 130 -4.27 -1.29 -25.11
C ILE A 130 -3.40 -1.07 -26.33
N VAL A 131 -3.46 -1.98 -27.30
CA VAL A 131 -2.74 -1.88 -28.58
C VAL A 131 -3.06 -0.56 -29.29
N GLN A 132 -4.35 -0.22 -29.40
CA GLN A 132 -4.80 1.01 -30.04
C GLN A 132 -4.17 2.24 -29.37
N VAL A 133 -4.30 2.34 -28.04
CA VAL A 133 -3.77 3.50 -27.29
C VAL A 133 -2.25 3.60 -27.39
N PHE A 134 -1.56 2.46 -27.35
CA PHE A 134 -0.09 2.45 -27.41
C PHE A 134 0.41 2.84 -28.80
N LYS A 135 -0.26 2.40 -29.86
CA LYS A 135 0.04 2.82 -31.25
C LYS A 135 -0.25 4.30 -31.47
N GLU A 136 -1.44 4.78 -31.07
CA GLU A 136 -1.84 6.19 -31.23
C GLU A 136 -0.90 7.16 -30.51
N LYS A 137 -0.36 6.75 -29.36
CA LYS A 137 0.49 7.59 -28.51
C LYS A 137 1.98 7.28 -28.66
N ASN A 138 2.35 6.34 -29.53
CA ASN A 138 3.72 5.85 -29.71
C ASN A 138 4.39 5.46 -28.38
N ILE A 139 3.70 4.64 -27.57
CA ILE A 139 4.15 4.21 -26.25
C ILE A 139 5.01 2.96 -26.40
N ASP A 140 6.23 2.98 -25.83
CA ASP A 140 7.05 1.78 -25.67
C ASP A 140 6.54 0.99 -24.46
N PRO A 141 5.99 -0.23 -24.65
CA PRO A 141 5.42 -1.03 -23.54
C PRO A 141 6.48 -1.50 -22.55
N GLN A 142 7.76 -1.46 -22.88
CA GLN A 142 8.84 -1.83 -21.97
C GLN A 142 9.38 -0.65 -21.16
N HIS A 143 9.00 0.60 -21.50
CA HIS A 143 9.49 1.79 -20.81
C HIS A 143 8.44 2.90 -20.77
N ILE A 144 7.49 2.79 -19.84
CA ILE A 144 6.43 3.81 -19.66
C ILE A 144 6.72 4.59 -18.39
N GLU A 145 7.17 5.83 -18.52
CA GLU A 145 7.37 6.73 -17.38
C GLU A 145 6.07 7.43 -16.97
N ILE A 146 5.74 7.37 -15.70
CA ILE A 146 4.50 7.93 -15.14
C ILE A 146 4.84 8.62 -13.82
N LYS A 147 4.66 9.94 -13.76
CA LYS A 147 4.85 10.70 -12.53
C LYS A 147 3.74 10.38 -11.53
N ILE A 148 4.08 10.09 -10.29
CA ILE A 148 3.13 10.01 -9.18
C ILE A 148 2.88 11.43 -8.67
N LEU A 149 1.61 11.81 -8.54
CA LEU A 149 1.20 13.12 -8.03
C LEU A 149 0.78 13.03 -6.56
N ASP A 150 0.10 11.93 -6.19
CA ASP A 150 -0.47 11.73 -4.87
C ASP A 150 -0.95 10.29 -4.73
N THR A 151 -1.29 9.88 -3.52
CA THR A 151 -2.08 8.67 -3.28
C THR A 151 -3.58 8.97 -3.31
N MET A 152 -4.41 7.93 -3.38
CA MET A 152 -5.81 8.06 -3.01
C MET A 152 -5.93 8.23 -1.49
N SER A 153 -7.11 8.67 -1.04
CA SER A 153 -7.34 8.94 0.38
C SER A 153 -7.30 7.68 1.25
N ILE A 154 -7.14 7.89 2.55
CA ILE A 154 -7.04 6.82 3.55
C ILE A 154 -8.24 5.87 3.55
N GLU A 155 -9.43 6.37 3.20
CA GLU A 155 -10.65 5.55 3.07
C GLU A 155 -10.60 4.59 1.88
N LYS A 156 -9.67 4.82 0.93
CA LYS A 156 -9.42 3.94 -0.22
C LYS A 156 -8.24 3.00 -0.01
N ALA A 157 -7.49 3.19 1.06
CA ALA A 157 -6.35 2.35 1.40
C ALA A 157 -6.81 0.99 1.94
N GLN A 158 -6.03 -0.06 1.69
CA GLN A 158 -6.28 -1.36 2.29
C GLN A 158 -5.85 -1.39 3.76
N VAL A 159 -4.76 -0.70 4.09
CA VAL A 159 -4.20 -0.55 5.44
C VAL A 159 -3.63 0.85 5.59
N CYS A 160 -3.24 1.21 6.82
CA CYS A 160 -2.51 2.42 7.12
C CYS A 160 -1.08 2.10 7.56
N HIS A 161 -0.15 2.95 7.17
CA HIS A 161 1.07 3.17 7.92
C HIS A 161 0.76 4.08 9.12
N GLY A 162 1.44 3.89 10.27
CA GLY A 162 1.19 4.66 11.47
C GLY A 162 0.38 3.91 12.54
N GLY A 163 0.11 4.57 13.65
CA GLY A 163 -0.52 4.00 14.83
C GLY A 163 0.31 4.20 16.09
N VAL A 164 0.10 3.37 17.11
CA VAL A 164 0.90 3.39 18.34
C VAL A 164 2.33 2.97 18.05
N SER A 165 3.28 3.84 18.36
CA SER A 165 4.71 3.53 18.16
C SER A 165 5.10 2.27 18.92
N LEU A 166 5.81 1.35 18.27
CA LEU A 166 6.32 0.12 18.90
C LEU A 166 7.25 0.40 20.11
N LYS A 167 7.79 1.61 20.23
CA LYS A 167 8.58 2.05 21.39
C LYS A 167 7.76 2.18 22.66
N GLU A 168 6.44 2.35 22.55
CA GLU A 168 5.51 2.52 23.68
C GLU A 168 5.06 1.18 24.29
N VAL A 169 5.27 0.06 23.59
CA VAL A 169 4.88 -1.28 24.08
C VAL A 169 6.11 -2.11 24.44
N ASP A 170 5.90 -3.06 25.34
CA ASP A 170 6.87 -4.10 25.66
C ASP A 170 6.75 -5.32 24.72
N GLU A 171 7.49 -6.39 25.01
CA GLU A 171 7.49 -7.65 24.25
C GLU A 171 6.13 -8.38 24.28
N ASN A 172 5.29 -8.08 25.26
CA ASN A 172 3.93 -8.62 25.39
C ASN A 172 2.86 -7.72 24.76
N LEU A 173 3.27 -6.65 24.09
CA LEU A 173 2.40 -5.60 23.53
C LEU A 173 1.62 -4.82 24.58
N GLN A 174 2.11 -4.80 25.84
CA GLN A 174 1.57 -4.00 26.93
C GLN A 174 2.19 -2.60 26.88
N LEU A 175 1.37 -1.57 27.09
CA LEU A 175 1.87 -0.20 27.19
C LEU A 175 2.81 -0.06 28.39
N LYS A 176 4.06 0.38 28.14
CA LYS A 176 5.09 0.53 29.18
C LYS A 176 4.68 1.50 30.28
N LYS A 177 3.97 2.59 29.91
CA LYS A 177 3.47 3.61 30.85
C LYS A 177 2.22 3.19 31.63
N TYR A 178 1.45 2.21 31.12
CA TYR A 178 0.14 1.85 31.67
C TYR A 178 0.02 0.33 31.78
N PRO A 179 0.57 -0.29 32.87
CA PRO A 179 0.45 -1.71 33.08
C PRO A 179 -1.01 -2.17 33.08
N GLY A 180 -1.28 -3.28 32.41
CA GLY A 180 -2.62 -3.81 32.23
C GLY A 180 -3.36 -3.33 30.98
N ILE A 181 -2.77 -2.40 30.18
CA ILE A 181 -3.31 -1.98 28.89
C ILE A 181 -2.44 -2.53 27.77
N TYR A 182 -3.04 -3.24 26.83
CA TYR A 182 -2.39 -3.89 25.69
C TYR A 182 -2.91 -3.30 24.37
N VAL A 183 -2.07 -3.33 23.34
CA VAL A 183 -2.44 -2.86 21.99
C VAL A 183 -2.11 -3.96 20.99
N CYS A 184 -3.00 -4.27 20.05
CA CYS A 184 -2.76 -5.27 19.02
C CYS A 184 -3.39 -4.91 17.66
N GLY A 185 -2.97 -5.61 16.60
CA GLY A 185 -3.43 -5.38 15.24
C GLY A 185 -2.99 -4.03 14.69
N GLU A 186 -3.73 -3.50 13.73
CA GLU A 186 -3.44 -2.23 13.05
C GLU A 186 -3.55 -0.97 13.95
N ALA A 187 -3.84 -1.10 15.23
CA ALA A 187 -3.68 -0.01 16.18
C ALA A 187 -2.20 0.27 16.48
N LEU A 188 -1.30 -0.70 16.22
CA LEU A 188 0.14 -0.55 16.27
C LEU A 188 0.66 -0.03 14.92
N ASP A 189 1.77 0.69 14.97
CA ASP A 189 2.51 1.14 13.78
C ASP A 189 3.21 -0.05 13.09
N VAL A 190 2.41 -0.90 12.44
CA VAL A 190 2.84 -2.10 11.71
C VAL A 190 1.95 -2.28 10.49
N ASP A 191 2.52 -2.18 9.31
CA ASP A 191 1.88 -2.57 8.05
C ASP A 191 2.80 -3.49 7.24
N GLY A 192 2.20 -4.46 6.58
CA GLY A 192 2.86 -5.47 5.76
C GLY A 192 2.38 -5.44 4.31
N ASP A 193 2.96 -6.31 3.50
CA ASP A 193 2.63 -6.46 2.08
C ASP A 193 1.18 -6.93 1.84
N CYS A 194 0.68 -6.75 0.62
CA CYS A 194 -0.52 -7.44 0.14
C CYS A 194 -0.32 -8.96 0.22
N GLY A 195 -1.41 -9.70 0.47
CA GLY A 195 -1.35 -11.18 0.51
C GLY A 195 -1.71 -11.77 1.87
N GLY A 196 -2.41 -11.01 2.72
CA GLY A 196 -2.92 -11.48 4.00
C GLY A 196 -2.02 -11.23 5.21
N TYR A 197 -0.82 -10.68 5.03
CA TYR A 197 0.13 -10.41 6.11
C TYR A 197 -0.45 -9.51 7.20
N ASN A 198 -1.20 -8.47 6.83
CA ASN A 198 -1.82 -7.55 7.78
C ASN A 198 -2.89 -8.23 8.64
N LEU A 199 -3.74 -9.06 8.04
CA LEU A 199 -4.72 -9.87 8.79
C LEU A 199 -4.02 -10.91 9.67
N HIS A 200 -2.98 -11.56 9.16
CA HIS A 200 -2.20 -12.51 9.94
C HIS A 200 -1.57 -11.84 11.17
N PHE A 201 -0.97 -10.66 11.00
CA PHE A 201 -0.43 -9.88 12.10
C PHE A 201 -1.51 -9.51 13.13
N ALA A 202 -2.69 -9.06 12.67
CA ALA A 202 -3.78 -8.69 13.57
C ALA A 202 -4.22 -9.87 14.44
N PHE A 203 -4.41 -11.07 13.86
CA PHE A 203 -4.73 -12.27 14.61
C PHE A 203 -3.58 -12.72 15.51
N ALA A 204 -2.35 -12.77 15.00
CA ALA A 204 -1.19 -13.26 15.75
C ALA A 204 -0.89 -12.38 16.98
N SER A 205 -0.93 -11.05 16.80
CA SER A 205 -0.74 -10.10 17.90
C SER A 205 -1.83 -10.21 18.96
N GLY A 206 -3.10 -10.39 18.56
CA GLY A 206 -4.21 -10.62 19.50
C GLY A 206 -4.04 -11.92 20.30
N VAL A 207 -3.64 -13.02 19.65
CA VAL A 207 -3.33 -14.29 20.33
C VAL A 207 -2.13 -14.15 21.27
N HIS A 208 -1.11 -13.39 20.86
CA HIS A 208 0.07 -13.12 21.68
C HIS A 208 -0.32 -12.37 22.98
N VAL A 209 -1.11 -11.31 22.87
CA VAL A 209 -1.64 -10.57 24.01
C VAL A 209 -2.47 -11.49 24.94
N ALA A 210 -3.36 -12.30 24.37
CA ALA A 210 -4.20 -13.20 25.17
C ALA A 210 -3.38 -14.23 25.96
N LYS A 211 -2.26 -14.72 25.41
CA LYS A 211 -1.34 -15.63 26.10
C LYS A 211 -0.56 -14.94 27.21
N SER A 212 -0.17 -13.67 27.03
CA SER A 212 0.56 -12.92 28.05
C SER A 212 -0.31 -12.49 29.24
N ILE A 213 -1.61 -12.25 29.02
CA ILE A 213 -2.56 -11.94 30.11
C ILE A 213 -2.81 -13.15 31.02
N LYS A 214 -2.71 -14.38 30.50
CA LYS A 214 -2.95 -15.63 31.28
C LYS A 214 -1.78 -16.05 32.17
N LYS A 215 -0.62 -15.41 32.02
CA LYS A 215 0.54 -15.64 32.89
C LYS A 215 0.50 -14.74 34.11
#